data_4183588ca9b3176b5730dc9fca603a23
#
_entry.id   4183588ca9b3176b5730dc9fca603a23
#
_cell.length_a   1.000
_cell.length_b   1.000
_cell.length_c   1.000
_cell.angle_alpha   90.00
_cell.angle_beta   90.00
_cell.angle_gamma   90.00
#
_symmetry.space_group_name_H-M   'P 1'
#
loop_
_entity.id
_entity.type
_entity.pdbx_description
1 polymer ?
#
loop_
_entity_poly.entity_id
_entity_poly.type
_entity_poly.pdbx_seq_one_letter_code
_entity_poly.pdbx_strand_id
1 'polypeptide(L)'
;HADALAELDWQALSADELALVPPVVVLERSRRIFGGGLGSLSGLLRTGRPIHVIVIDDDTGLGPVESSGARAATHPDLGYLAIAHRDALVLQSSLAEPAHLYAGLGRLTQSLRPSLAVVASPAWHRPVDPWIQLAAAHYGRATPCFLYDPEAGSTWTACFELTPNPQIDEDWPQLTVRAAGEEGEPVEQTEVFTWAHAALVTPEARQGVRVLPPSAWSDEQVPIADYLNMDQEPRSRCIPYVWVVANDGELQRAILTREMA
;
A
#
# COMPACT_ATOMS: atom_id res chain seq x y z
N HIS A 1 13.04 44.71 -19.33
CA HIS A 1 13.04 43.25 -19.50
C HIS A 1 12.57 42.48 -18.23
N ALA A 2 12.74 43.03 -17.03
CA ALA A 2 12.27 42.38 -15.79
C ALA A 2 10.74 42.40 -15.68
N ASP A 3 10.09 43.48 -16.12
CA ASP A 3 8.63 43.59 -16.06
C ASP A 3 7.93 42.64 -17.04
N ALA A 4 8.53 42.36 -18.20
CA ALA A 4 7.98 41.45 -19.18
C ALA A 4 8.05 39.96 -18.71
N LEU A 5 8.99 39.63 -17.84
CA LEU A 5 9.09 38.29 -17.25
C LEU A 5 8.13 38.10 -16.09
N ALA A 6 7.69 39.17 -15.43
CA ALA A 6 6.70 39.09 -14.36
C ALA A 6 5.27 38.79 -14.86
N GLU A 7 5.01 39.04 -16.15
CA GLU A 7 3.72 38.77 -16.80
C GLU A 7 3.66 37.42 -17.53
N LEU A 8 4.76 36.62 -17.53
CA LEU A 8 4.78 35.30 -18.13
C LEU A 8 3.95 34.34 -17.29
N ASP A 9 2.72 34.08 -17.75
CA ASP A 9 1.90 33.00 -17.20
C ASP A 9 2.33 31.67 -17.81
N TRP A 10 2.51 30.66 -16.98
CA TRP A 10 2.81 29.30 -17.43
C TRP A 10 1.79 28.76 -18.41
N GLN A 11 0.54 29.20 -18.31
CA GLN A 11 -0.54 28.82 -19.20
C GLN A 11 -0.39 29.40 -20.61
N ALA A 12 0.44 30.44 -20.77
CA ALA A 12 0.73 31.05 -22.06
C ALA A 12 1.87 30.34 -22.82
N LEU A 13 2.62 29.42 -22.14
CA LEU A 13 3.69 28.69 -22.78
C LEU A 13 3.15 27.52 -23.61
N SER A 14 3.66 27.37 -24.81
CA SER A 14 3.42 26.18 -25.64
C SER A 14 4.06 24.92 -25.03
N ALA A 15 3.63 23.74 -25.47
CA ALA A 15 4.24 22.48 -25.04
C ALA A 15 5.75 22.42 -25.34
N ASP A 16 6.17 22.97 -26.49
CA ASP A 16 7.59 23.00 -26.89
C ASP A 16 8.41 23.93 -25.98
N GLU A 17 7.84 25.04 -25.54
CA GLU A 17 8.48 25.95 -24.59
C GLU A 17 8.53 25.35 -23.19
N LEU A 18 7.48 24.68 -22.75
CA LEU A 18 7.46 23.94 -21.46
C LEU A 18 8.50 22.82 -21.43
N ALA A 19 8.71 22.14 -22.57
CA ALA A 19 9.72 21.08 -22.67
C ALA A 19 11.16 21.57 -22.50
N LEU A 20 11.41 22.89 -22.69
CA LEU A 20 12.70 23.52 -22.44
C LEU A 20 12.93 23.91 -20.98
N VAL A 21 11.87 23.91 -20.17
CA VAL A 21 11.94 24.24 -18.74
C VAL A 21 12.44 23.02 -17.97
N PRO A 22 13.51 23.12 -17.18
CA PRO A 22 13.95 22.01 -16.34
C PRO A 22 12.84 21.59 -15.38
N PRO A 23 12.53 20.28 -15.26
CA PRO A 23 11.54 19.82 -14.33
C PRO A 23 11.97 20.09 -12.88
N VAL A 24 11.02 20.49 -12.05
CA VAL A 24 11.24 20.66 -10.61
C VAL A 24 10.83 19.35 -9.92
N VAL A 25 11.78 18.71 -9.25
CA VAL A 25 11.51 17.50 -8.47
C VAL A 25 11.57 17.84 -6.98
N VAL A 26 10.49 17.53 -6.26
CA VAL A 26 10.38 17.70 -4.81
C VAL A 26 10.34 16.31 -4.19
N LEU A 27 11.24 16.02 -3.24
CA LEU A 27 11.26 14.77 -2.49
C LEU A 27 10.83 15.06 -1.05
N GLU A 28 9.81 14.33 -0.58
CA GLU A 28 9.29 14.52 0.78
C GLU A 28 8.84 13.17 1.39
N ARG A 29 8.53 13.17 2.68
CA ARG A 29 7.96 12.03 3.40
C ARG A 29 6.47 12.24 3.67
N SER A 30 5.69 11.16 3.64
CA SER A 30 4.24 11.19 3.88
C SER A 30 3.86 11.88 5.19
N ARG A 31 4.56 11.59 6.28
CA ARG A 31 4.33 12.22 7.58
C ARG A 31 4.43 13.75 7.57
N ARG A 32 5.28 14.33 6.71
CA ARG A 32 5.42 15.79 6.61
C ARG A 32 4.28 16.40 5.80
N ILE A 33 3.82 15.69 4.79
CA ILE A 33 2.64 16.08 4.02
C ILE A 33 1.43 16.12 4.94
N PHE A 34 1.19 15.08 5.73
CA PHE A 34 0.07 15.02 6.68
C PHE A 34 0.24 15.99 7.87
N GLY A 35 1.47 16.27 8.28
CA GLY A 35 1.78 17.18 9.37
C GLY A 35 1.57 18.68 9.06
N GLY A 36 1.03 19.03 7.88
CA GLY A 36 0.73 20.40 7.50
C GLY A 36 1.01 20.77 6.04
N GLY A 37 1.61 19.83 5.27
CA GLY A 37 1.97 20.04 3.86
C GLY A 37 0.85 19.78 2.85
N LEU A 38 -0.30 19.23 3.29
CA LEU A 38 -1.35 18.76 2.37
C LEU A 38 -1.93 19.90 1.50
N GLY A 39 -2.14 21.07 2.09
CA GLY A 39 -2.61 22.23 1.35
C GLY A 39 -1.60 22.72 0.30
N SER A 40 -0.31 22.67 0.62
CA SER A 40 0.77 23.02 -0.32
C SER A 40 0.86 22.00 -1.45
N LEU A 41 0.77 20.69 -1.15
CA LEU A 41 0.73 19.64 -2.16
C LEU A 41 -0.45 19.85 -3.11
N SER A 42 -1.65 20.05 -2.57
CA SER A 42 -2.85 20.35 -3.37
C SER A 42 -2.67 21.59 -4.24
N GLY A 43 -2.04 22.63 -3.69
CA GLY A 43 -1.68 23.83 -4.45
C GLY A 43 -0.75 23.54 -5.61
N LEU A 44 0.32 22.77 -5.40
CA LEU A 44 1.28 22.38 -6.44
C LEU A 44 0.61 21.57 -7.56
N LEU A 45 -0.23 20.59 -7.22
CA LEU A 45 -0.94 19.77 -8.22
C LEU A 45 -1.94 20.56 -9.08
N ARG A 46 -2.30 21.77 -8.68
CA ARG A 46 -3.22 22.65 -9.43
C ARG A 46 -2.52 23.69 -10.29
N THR A 47 -1.20 23.78 -10.21
CA THR A 47 -0.46 24.86 -10.89
C THR A 47 -0.41 24.71 -12.41
N GLY A 48 -0.64 23.53 -12.95
CA GLY A 48 -0.40 23.20 -14.36
C GLY A 48 1.09 23.20 -14.75
N ARG A 49 2.01 23.28 -13.78
CA ARG A 49 3.46 23.35 -14.02
C ARG A 49 4.09 21.96 -13.97
N PRO A 50 5.19 21.71 -14.70
CA PRO A 50 5.93 20.45 -14.62
C PRO A 50 6.69 20.32 -13.29
N ILE A 51 5.94 20.16 -12.21
CA ILE A 51 6.44 19.94 -10.86
C ILE A 51 6.14 18.51 -10.46
N HIS A 52 7.15 17.74 -10.14
CA HIS A 52 7.06 16.32 -9.80
C HIS A 52 7.34 16.14 -8.31
N VAL A 53 6.32 15.77 -7.57
CA VAL A 53 6.44 15.50 -6.13
C VAL A 53 6.59 14.00 -5.93
N ILE A 54 7.69 13.59 -5.30
CA ILE A 54 7.93 12.20 -4.91
C ILE A 54 7.79 12.11 -3.39
N VAL A 55 6.81 11.36 -2.94
CA VAL A 55 6.56 11.13 -1.51
C VAL A 55 7.01 9.73 -1.15
N ILE A 56 7.95 9.64 -0.23
CA ILE A 56 8.34 8.38 0.40
C ILE A 56 7.34 8.10 1.52
N ASP A 57 6.57 7.03 1.34
CA ASP A 57 5.56 6.61 2.28
C ASP A 57 6.07 5.43 3.11
N ASP A 58 6.50 5.73 4.33
CA ASP A 58 6.94 4.77 5.34
C ASP A 58 5.82 4.36 6.32
N ASP A 59 4.59 4.83 6.05
CA ASP A 59 3.38 4.42 6.74
C ASP A 59 2.57 3.49 5.83
N THR A 60 2.64 2.19 6.09
CA THR A 60 1.96 1.17 5.29
C THR A 60 0.43 1.19 5.42
N GLY A 61 -0.15 2.15 6.13
CA GLY A 61 -1.58 2.20 6.42
C GLY A 61 -2.07 1.07 7.35
N LEU A 62 -1.18 0.15 7.71
CA LEU A 62 -1.42 -0.93 8.66
C LEU A 62 -1.12 -0.44 10.08
N GLY A 63 -1.75 0.68 10.48
CA GLY A 63 -1.59 1.28 11.79
C GLY A 63 -2.10 0.40 12.93
N PRO A 64 -1.76 0.73 14.20
CA PRO A 64 -2.23 -0.03 15.35
C PRO A 64 -3.76 0.04 15.41
N VAL A 65 -4.40 -1.10 15.58
CA VAL A 65 -5.77 -1.14 16.06
C VAL A 65 -5.70 -0.82 17.55
N GLU A 66 -6.18 0.34 17.96
CA GLU A 66 -6.23 0.67 19.37
C GLU A 66 -7.09 -0.36 20.12
N SER A 67 -6.61 -0.78 21.28
CA SER A 67 -7.30 -1.74 22.17
C SER A 67 -8.69 -1.25 22.65
N SER A 68 -9.07 -0.03 22.33
CA SER A 68 -10.39 0.56 22.57
C SER A 68 -11.43 0.29 21.49
N GLY A 69 -11.06 -0.43 20.39
CA GLY A 69 -11.92 -0.61 19.22
C GLY A 69 -12.08 0.65 18.36
N ALA A 70 -11.43 1.76 18.74
CA ALA A 70 -11.32 2.91 17.86
C ALA A 70 -10.25 2.61 16.81
N ARG A 71 -10.62 2.66 15.51
CA ARG A 71 -9.63 2.67 14.44
C ARG A 71 -8.65 3.80 14.71
N ALA A 72 -7.36 3.48 14.80
CA ALA A 72 -6.33 4.51 14.70
C ALA A 72 -6.65 5.34 13.44
N ALA A 73 -6.53 6.66 13.56
CA ALA A 73 -6.80 7.55 12.45
C ALA A 73 -5.87 7.15 11.29
N THR A 74 -6.42 6.44 10.32
CA THR A 74 -5.70 6.10 9.10
C THR A 74 -5.51 7.38 8.32
N HIS A 75 -4.27 7.67 7.95
CA HIS A 75 -4.02 8.78 7.04
C HIS A 75 -4.71 8.50 5.69
N PRO A 76 -5.29 9.54 5.07
CA PRO A 76 -5.84 9.39 3.73
C PRO A 76 -4.76 8.94 2.76
N ASP A 77 -5.10 8.10 1.80
CA ASP A 77 -4.20 7.72 0.72
C ASP A 77 -3.89 8.93 -0.17
N LEU A 78 -2.61 9.29 -0.25
CA LEU A 78 -2.15 10.46 -1.01
C LEU A 78 -2.35 10.27 -2.52
N GLY A 79 -2.22 9.06 -3.03
CA GLY A 79 -2.47 8.74 -4.43
C GLY A 79 -3.92 9.04 -4.80
N TYR A 80 -4.87 8.59 -4.00
CA TYR A 80 -6.29 8.88 -4.23
C TYR A 80 -6.63 10.36 -4.08
N LEU A 81 -6.00 11.06 -3.14
CA LEU A 81 -6.17 12.52 -3.02
C LEU A 81 -5.65 13.25 -4.27
N ALA A 82 -4.55 12.81 -4.84
CA ALA A 82 -3.98 13.40 -6.04
C ALA A 82 -4.86 13.13 -7.28
N ILE A 83 -5.41 11.92 -7.42
CA ILE A 83 -6.36 11.58 -8.49
C ILE A 83 -7.59 12.52 -8.46
N ALA A 84 -8.02 12.96 -7.28
CA ALA A 84 -9.14 13.90 -7.15
C ALA A 84 -8.89 15.25 -7.84
N HIS A 85 -7.64 15.64 -8.10
CA HIS A 85 -7.29 16.80 -8.90
C HIS A 85 -7.53 16.60 -10.40
N ARG A 86 -7.66 15.36 -10.87
CA ARG A 86 -7.97 14.94 -12.25
C ARG A 86 -6.95 15.29 -13.32
N ASP A 87 -6.10 16.27 -13.10
CA ASP A 87 -5.17 16.83 -14.09
C ASP A 87 -3.71 16.46 -13.80
N ALA A 88 -3.45 15.86 -12.66
CA ALA A 88 -2.13 15.41 -12.27
C ALA A 88 -1.88 13.97 -12.72
N LEU A 89 -0.67 13.66 -13.18
CA LEU A 89 -0.18 12.30 -13.37
C LEU A 89 0.14 11.72 -11.97
N VAL A 90 -0.41 10.55 -11.63
CA VAL A 90 -0.24 9.96 -10.29
C VAL A 90 0.31 8.54 -10.40
N LEU A 91 1.45 8.32 -9.78
CA LEU A 91 2.05 7.01 -9.59
C LEU A 91 1.92 6.61 -8.12
N GLN A 92 1.34 5.46 -7.84
CA GLN A 92 1.49 4.77 -6.56
C GLN A 92 2.21 3.45 -6.80
N SER A 93 3.33 3.24 -6.12
CA SER A 93 4.18 2.08 -6.35
C SER A 93 4.93 1.68 -5.09
N SER A 94 5.61 0.56 -5.16
CA SER A 94 6.39 -0.01 -4.06
C SER A 94 7.81 -0.33 -4.52
N LEU A 95 8.76 -0.29 -3.61
CA LEU A 95 10.09 -0.84 -3.86
C LEU A 95 10.06 -2.36 -4.11
N ALA A 96 8.98 -3.06 -3.74
CA ALA A 96 8.78 -4.47 -4.10
C ALA A 96 8.50 -4.66 -5.59
N GLU A 97 8.03 -3.61 -6.28
CA GLU A 97 7.73 -3.60 -7.72
C GLU A 97 8.66 -2.64 -8.49
N PRO A 98 9.97 -2.94 -8.55
CA PRO A 98 10.98 -2.01 -9.06
C PRO A 98 10.79 -1.69 -10.54
N ALA A 99 10.27 -2.62 -11.33
CA ALA A 99 10.02 -2.39 -12.75
C ALA A 99 8.91 -1.36 -12.97
N HIS A 100 7.79 -1.49 -12.24
CA HIS A 100 6.68 -0.54 -12.26
C HIS A 100 7.12 0.84 -11.74
N LEU A 101 7.85 0.85 -10.62
CA LEU A 101 8.37 2.09 -10.04
C LEU A 101 9.27 2.84 -11.03
N TYR A 102 10.23 2.13 -11.65
CA TYR A 102 11.16 2.73 -12.59
C TYR A 102 10.45 3.28 -13.84
N ALA A 103 9.56 2.51 -14.43
CA ALA A 103 8.79 2.93 -15.61
C ALA A 103 7.89 4.13 -15.27
N GLY A 104 7.20 4.09 -14.12
CA GLY A 104 6.34 5.16 -13.67
C GLY A 104 7.10 6.47 -13.39
N LEU A 105 8.23 6.42 -12.70
CA LEU A 105 9.07 7.60 -12.46
C LEU A 105 9.61 8.18 -13.77
N GLY A 106 9.95 7.34 -14.76
CA GLY A 106 10.33 7.80 -16.08
C GLY A 106 9.21 8.58 -16.77
N ARG A 107 7.97 8.11 -16.67
CA ARG A 107 6.80 8.84 -17.21
C ARG A 107 6.55 10.14 -16.46
N LEU A 108 6.68 10.15 -15.13
CA LEU A 108 6.53 11.37 -14.34
C LEU A 108 7.50 12.46 -14.79
N THR A 109 8.78 12.14 -14.88
CA THR A 109 9.84 13.12 -15.20
C THR A 109 9.77 13.66 -16.63
N GLN A 110 9.07 12.96 -17.51
CA GLN A 110 8.81 13.39 -18.89
C GLN A 110 7.48 14.15 -19.03
N SER A 111 6.64 14.13 -18.02
CA SER A 111 5.34 14.80 -18.05
C SER A 111 5.51 16.31 -17.99
N LEU A 112 4.77 17.03 -18.82
CA LEU A 112 4.64 18.48 -18.75
C LEU A 112 3.58 18.94 -17.74
N ARG A 113 2.93 18.00 -17.06
CA ARG A 113 1.89 18.23 -16.04
C ARG A 113 2.46 18.09 -14.64
N PRO A 114 1.80 18.68 -13.65
CA PRO A 114 2.09 18.35 -12.25
C PRO A 114 1.94 16.84 -12.03
N SER A 115 2.80 16.28 -11.22
CA SER A 115 2.69 14.86 -10.92
C SER A 115 3.03 14.53 -9.47
N LEU A 116 2.45 13.41 -8.98
CA LEU A 116 2.74 12.84 -7.69
C LEU A 116 3.17 11.38 -7.84
N ALA A 117 4.31 11.03 -7.27
CA ALA A 117 4.65 9.64 -6.99
C ALA A 117 4.55 9.38 -5.49
N VAL A 118 3.76 8.38 -5.10
CA VAL A 118 3.73 7.83 -3.74
C VAL A 118 4.46 6.50 -3.79
N VAL A 119 5.59 6.43 -3.09
CA VAL A 119 6.47 5.26 -3.10
C VAL A 119 6.43 4.60 -1.73
N ALA A 120 5.76 3.45 -1.65
CA ALA A 120 5.76 2.65 -0.44
C ALA A 120 7.19 2.22 -0.11
N SER A 121 7.63 2.57 1.08
CA SER A 121 8.95 2.32 1.61
C SER A 121 8.83 1.57 2.94
N PRO A 122 9.72 0.62 3.22
CA PRO A 122 9.68 -0.07 4.49
C PRO A 122 10.14 0.85 5.62
N ALA A 123 9.67 0.57 6.81
CA ALA A 123 10.20 1.19 8.01
C ALA A 123 11.53 0.54 8.39
N TRP A 124 12.63 1.11 7.94
CA TRP A 124 14.00 0.57 8.07
C TRP A 124 14.48 0.30 9.50
N HIS A 125 13.83 0.88 10.49
CA HIS A 125 14.16 0.71 11.92
C HIS A 125 13.45 -0.50 12.57
N ARG A 126 12.69 -1.26 11.81
CA ARG A 126 11.92 -2.41 12.31
C ARG A 126 12.74 -3.70 12.28
N PRO A 127 12.44 -4.67 13.14
CA PRO A 127 13.18 -5.94 13.21
C PRO A 127 12.91 -6.89 12.04
N VAL A 128 11.84 -6.66 11.27
CA VAL A 128 11.49 -7.48 10.10
C VAL A 128 12.24 -6.93 8.88
N ASP A 129 12.74 -7.84 8.05
CA ASP A 129 13.43 -7.47 6.82
C ASP A 129 12.56 -6.53 5.96
N PRO A 130 13.11 -5.40 5.51
CA PRO A 130 12.39 -4.39 4.74
C PRO A 130 11.72 -4.93 3.48
N TRP A 131 12.37 -5.84 2.77
CA TRP A 131 11.83 -6.44 1.55
C TRP A 131 10.65 -7.37 1.84
N ILE A 132 10.72 -8.12 2.94
CA ILE A 132 9.61 -8.97 3.39
C ILE A 132 8.39 -8.11 3.72
N GLN A 133 8.56 -6.98 4.39
CA GLN A 133 7.45 -6.07 4.70
C GLN A 133 6.74 -5.57 3.43
N LEU A 134 7.52 -5.11 2.45
CA LEU A 134 6.96 -4.58 1.20
C LEU A 134 6.33 -5.68 0.33
N ALA A 135 7.01 -6.82 0.20
CA ALA A 135 6.47 -7.95 -0.54
C ALA A 135 5.17 -8.47 0.09
N ALA A 136 5.13 -8.56 1.42
CA ALA A 136 3.92 -8.96 2.14
C ALA A 136 2.77 -7.97 1.91
N ALA A 137 3.04 -6.66 1.93
CA ALA A 137 2.02 -5.64 1.65
C ALA A 137 1.49 -5.72 0.22
N HIS A 138 2.35 -5.98 -0.76
CA HIS A 138 1.97 -6.13 -2.16
C HIS A 138 1.17 -7.41 -2.40
N TYR A 139 1.72 -8.59 -2.08
CA TYR A 139 1.05 -9.87 -2.30
C TYR A 139 -0.18 -10.07 -1.40
N GLY A 140 -0.20 -9.48 -0.22
CA GLY A 140 -1.36 -9.43 0.66
C GLY A 140 -2.41 -8.40 0.22
N ARG A 141 -2.22 -7.72 -0.91
CA ARG A 141 -3.13 -6.70 -1.47
C ARG A 141 -3.39 -5.51 -0.53
N ALA A 142 -2.45 -5.24 0.38
CA ALA A 142 -2.56 -4.13 1.32
C ALA A 142 -2.18 -2.78 0.71
N THR A 143 -1.23 -2.80 -0.24
CA THR A 143 -0.75 -1.59 -0.92
C THR A 143 -0.93 -1.74 -2.43
N PRO A 144 -1.97 -1.13 -3.02
CA PRO A 144 -2.19 -1.19 -4.45
C PRO A 144 -1.16 -0.36 -5.20
N CYS A 145 -0.65 -0.88 -6.30
CA CYS A 145 0.18 -0.16 -7.25
C CYS A 145 -0.69 0.30 -8.42
N PHE A 146 -0.52 1.53 -8.86
CA PHE A 146 -1.21 2.05 -10.05
C PHE A 146 -0.46 3.22 -10.67
N LEU A 147 -0.72 3.45 -11.93
CA LEU A 147 -0.42 4.68 -12.62
C LEU A 147 -1.73 5.27 -13.14
N TYR A 148 -2.07 6.47 -12.71
CA TYR A 148 -3.18 7.26 -13.24
C TYR A 148 -2.64 8.33 -14.16
N ASP A 149 -3.01 8.25 -15.42
CA ASP A 149 -2.65 9.22 -16.45
C ASP A 149 -3.94 9.81 -17.05
N PRO A 150 -4.25 11.07 -16.78
CA PRO A 150 -5.49 11.68 -17.27
C PRO A 150 -5.57 11.78 -18.79
N GLU A 151 -4.45 11.59 -19.50
CA GLU A 151 -4.40 11.63 -20.99
C GLU A 151 -4.40 10.25 -21.64
N ALA A 152 -4.29 9.17 -20.86
CA ALA A 152 -4.17 7.82 -21.43
C ALA A 152 -5.43 7.31 -22.14
N GLY A 153 -6.60 7.93 -21.90
CA GLY A 153 -7.81 7.50 -22.57
C GLY A 153 -9.02 8.40 -22.34
N SER A 154 -10.08 8.14 -23.11
CA SER A 154 -11.32 8.91 -23.07
C SER A 154 -12.30 8.51 -21.98
N THR A 155 -12.06 7.38 -21.31
CA THR A 155 -12.89 6.89 -20.22
C THR A 155 -12.11 6.88 -18.92
N TRP A 156 -12.80 7.01 -17.79
CA TRP A 156 -12.17 6.98 -16.48
C TRP A 156 -11.28 5.75 -16.25
N THR A 157 -11.75 4.57 -16.63
CA THR A 157 -11.01 3.32 -16.49
C THR A 157 -9.77 3.24 -17.36
N ALA A 158 -9.79 3.86 -18.54
CA ALA A 158 -8.64 3.89 -19.45
C ALA A 158 -7.49 4.78 -18.95
N CYS A 159 -7.75 5.62 -17.95
CA CYS A 159 -6.71 6.44 -17.31
C CYS A 159 -5.86 5.64 -16.30
N PHE A 160 -6.22 4.40 -15.98
CA PHE A 160 -5.52 3.58 -14.98
C PHE A 160 -4.73 2.43 -15.61
N GLU A 161 -3.51 2.29 -15.16
CA GLU A 161 -2.69 1.10 -15.34
C GLU A 161 -2.54 0.40 -13.99
N LEU A 162 -3.03 -0.84 -13.88
CA LEU A 162 -3.10 -1.63 -12.65
C LEU A 162 -2.27 -2.92 -12.72
N THR A 163 -1.54 -3.11 -13.80
CA THR A 163 -0.86 -4.36 -14.19
C THR A 163 -0.02 -5.02 -13.09
N PRO A 164 0.72 -4.30 -12.22
CA PRO A 164 1.57 -5.00 -11.25
C PRO A 164 0.80 -5.58 -10.06
N ASN A 165 -0.49 -5.28 -9.92
CA ASN A 165 -1.25 -5.84 -8.81
C ASN A 165 -1.67 -7.27 -9.09
N PRO A 166 -1.74 -8.14 -8.05
CA PRO A 166 -2.47 -9.39 -8.16
C PRO A 166 -3.89 -9.12 -8.66
N GLN A 167 -4.28 -9.75 -9.76
CA GLN A 167 -5.59 -9.49 -10.37
C GLN A 167 -6.71 -10.08 -9.51
N ILE A 168 -7.93 -9.54 -9.66
CA ILE A 168 -9.07 -9.93 -8.81
C ILE A 168 -9.52 -11.38 -9.03
N ASP A 169 -9.26 -11.91 -10.22
CA ASP A 169 -9.54 -13.28 -10.65
C ASP A 169 -8.36 -14.24 -10.44
N GLU A 170 -7.22 -13.74 -10.01
CA GLU A 170 -6.08 -14.57 -9.61
C GLU A 170 -6.28 -15.13 -8.21
N ASP A 171 -5.89 -16.38 -8.04
CA ASP A 171 -5.83 -17.02 -6.74
C ASP A 171 -4.83 -16.30 -5.82
N TRP A 172 -5.12 -16.34 -4.53
CA TRP A 172 -4.17 -15.85 -3.53
C TRP A 172 -2.88 -16.68 -3.58
N PRO A 173 -1.70 -16.06 -3.42
CA PRO A 173 -0.45 -16.80 -3.31
C PRO A 173 -0.52 -17.84 -2.18
N GLN A 174 0.09 -19.00 -2.39
CA GLN A 174 0.14 -20.08 -1.39
C GLN A 174 1.34 -19.89 -0.48
N LEU A 175 1.13 -20.07 0.82
CA LEU A 175 2.16 -20.08 1.85
C LEU A 175 2.16 -21.44 2.52
N THR A 176 3.34 -22.06 2.65
CA THR A 176 3.52 -23.28 3.45
C THR A 176 4.21 -22.93 4.76
N VAL A 177 3.49 -23.09 5.86
CA VAL A 177 4.01 -22.92 7.22
C VAL A 177 4.54 -24.28 7.69
N ARG A 178 5.80 -24.32 8.16
CA ARG A 178 6.45 -25.52 8.67
C ARG A 178 6.73 -25.36 10.14
N ALA A 179 6.25 -26.31 10.92
CA ALA A 179 6.43 -26.34 12.39
C ALA A 179 7.03 -27.67 12.83
N ALA A 180 7.59 -27.70 14.04
CA ALA A 180 7.98 -28.94 14.70
C ALA A 180 6.72 -29.65 15.17
N GLY A 181 6.57 -30.92 14.77
CA GLY A 181 5.50 -31.77 15.27
C GLY A 181 5.93 -32.53 16.51
N GLU A 182 4.98 -33.27 17.11
CA GLU A 182 5.24 -34.26 18.15
C GLU A 182 6.21 -35.33 17.58
N GLU A 183 7.16 -35.79 18.32
CA GLU A 183 8.16 -36.78 17.89
C GLU A 183 9.21 -36.30 16.86
N GLY A 184 9.25 -34.97 16.54
CA GLY A 184 10.25 -34.39 15.65
C GLY A 184 9.94 -34.50 14.14
N GLU A 185 8.80 -35.04 13.76
CA GLU A 185 8.34 -35.02 12.38
C GLU A 185 7.81 -33.62 12.04
N PRO A 186 8.19 -32.99 10.87
CA PRO A 186 7.72 -31.69 10.50
C PRO A 186 6.23 -31.70 10.16
N VAL A 187 5.48 -30.77 10.73
CA VAL A 187 4.10 -30.50 10.36
C VAL A 187 4.08 -29.36 9.35
N GLU A 188 3.47 -29.60 8.20
CA GLU A 188 3.30 -28.60 7.15
C GLU A 188 1.82 -28.23 7.04
N GLN A 189 1.54 -26.92 7.04
CA GLN A 189 0.22 -26.35 6.78
C GLN A 189 0.32 -25.41 5.59
N THR A 190 -0.53 -25.64 4.58
CA THR A 190 -0.63 -24.75 3.43
C THR A 190 -1.84 -23.86 3.61
N GLU A 191 -1.63 -22.56 3.45
CA GLU A 191 -2.69 -21.55 3.51
C GLU A 191 -2.50 -20.49 2.44
N VAL A 192 -3.54 -19.70 2.19
CA VAL A 192 -3.49 -18.56 1.27
C VAL A 192 -2.81 -17.36 1.94
N PHE A 193 -1.92 -16.69 1.22
CA PHE A 193 -1.26 -15.47 1.71
C PHE A 193 -2.17 -14.27 1.47
N THR A 194 -2.66 -13.68 2.53
CA THR A 194 -3.62 -12.56 2.48
C THR A 194 -3.09 -11.32 3.19
N TRP A 195 -3.89 -10.27 3.23
CA TRP A 195 -3.62 -9.06 4.02
C TRP A 195 -3.30 -9.36 5.50
N ALA A 196 -3.90 -10.40 6.06
CA ALA A 196 -3.62 -10.82 7.43
C ALA A 196 -2.14 -11.14 7.66
N HIS A 197 -1.47 -11.76 6.69
CA HIS A 197 -0.05 -12.05 6.76
C HIS A 197 0.81 -10.78 6.67
N ALA A 198 0.40 -9.80 5.84
CA ALA A 198 1.04 -8.49 5.81
C ALA A 198 0.93 -7.77 7.16
N ALA A 199 -0.22 -7.88 7.83
CA ALA A 199 -0.43 -7.35 9.18
C ALA A 199 0.49 -8.00 10.21
N LEU A 200 0.74 -9.32 10.12
CA LEU A 200 1.63 -10.03 11.05
C LEU A 200 3.09 -9.56 10.98
N VAL A 201 3.57 -9.18 9.79
CA VAL A 201 4.94 -8.67 9.61
C VAL A 201 5.05 -7.16 9.89
N THR A 202 3.94 -6.50 10.17
CA THR A 202 3.87 -5.08 10.52
C THR A 202 3.69 -4.95 12.03
N PRO A 203 4.71 -4.48 12.79
CA PRO A 203 4.67 -4.47 14.26
C PRO A 203 3.46 -3.76 14.87
N GLU A 204 3.01 -2.67 14.26
CA GLU A 204 1.86 -1.90 14.72
C GLU A 204 0.55 -2.68 14.53
N ALA A 205 0.35 -3.29 13.38
CA ALA A 205 -0.83 -4.10 13.10
C ALA A 205 -0.83 -5.40 13.92
N ARG A 206 0.35 -5.99 14.15
CA ARG A 206 0.52 -7.20 14.97
C ARG A 206 0.00 -7.05 16.39
N GLN A 207 -0.07 -5.86 16.95
CA GLN A 207 -0.61 -5.60 18.29
C GLN A 207 -2.10 -6.01 18.41
N GLY A 208 -2.84 -6.01 17.31
CA GLY A 208 -4.23 -6.47 17.24
C GLY A 208 -4.38 -7.98 17.08
N VAL A 209 -3.28 -8.73 16.92
CA VAL A 209 -3.30 -10.18 16.70
C VAL A 209 -3.07 -10.92 18.02
N ARG A 210 -3.93 -11.88 18.32
CA ARG A 210 -3.78 -12.77 19.47
C ARG A 210 -3.36 -14.16 19.01
N VAL A 211 -2.19 -14.60 19.48
CA VAL A 211 -1.69 -15.95 19.20
C VAL A 211 -2.21 -16.93 20.24
N LEU A 212 -2.76 -18.04 19.80
CA LEU A 212 -3.34 -19.09 20.66
C LEU A 212 -2.59 -20.41 20.51
N PRO A 213 -2.19 -21.01 21.65
CA PRO A 213 -1.62 -22.37 21.67
C PRO A 213 -2.70 -23.41 21.34
N PRO A 214 -2.32 -24.65 20.99
CA PRO A 214 -3.27 -25.73 20.69
C PRO A 214 -4.35 -25.96 21.74
N SER A 215 -4.02 -25.80 23.02
CA SER A 215 -4.96 -25.97 24.13
C SER A 215 -6.11 -24.96 24.17
N ALA A 216 -6.00 -23.88 23.40
CA ALA A 216 -7.01 -22.79 23.31
C ALA A 216 -7.76 -22.79 21.98
N TRP A 217 -7.61 -23.82 21.16
CA TRP A 217 -8.32 -23.90 19.88
C TRP A 217 -9.79 -24.27 20.08
N SER A 218 -10.63 -23.74 19.21
CA SER A 218 -12.07 -24.02 19.19
C SER A 218 -12.58 -24.16 17.75
N ASP A 219 -13.76 -24.74 17.60
CA ASP A 219 -14.44 -24.93 16.31
C ASP A 219 -14.96 -23.59 15.71
N GLU A 220 -15.04 -22.55 16.52
CA GLU A 220 -15.40 -21.20 16.03
C GLU A 220 -14.25 -20.54 15.26
N GLN A 221 -13.03 -21.04 15.42
CA GLN A 221 -11.84 -20.53 14.74
C GLN A 221 -11.71 -21.22 13.39
N VAL A 222 -11.75 -20.42 12.32
CA VAL A 222 -11.68 -20.92 10.94
C VAL A 222 -10.49 -20.33 10.20
N PRO A 223 -9.86 -21.09 9.29
CA PRO A 223 -8.81 -20.55 8.43
C PRO A 223 -9.28 -19.32 7.67
N ILE A 224 -8.38 -18.35 7.45
CA ILE A 224 -8.73 -17.11 6.73
C ILE A 224 -9.32 -17.38 5.34
N ALA A 225 -8.85 -18.41 4.64
CA ALA A 225 -9.38 -18.80 3.33
C ALA A 225 -10.85 -19.17 3.39
N ASP A 226 -11.21 -20.00 4.36
CA ASP A 226 -12.61 -20.44 4.56
C ASP A 226 -13.48 -19.27 4.99
N TYR A 227 -12.95 -18.42 5.90
CA TYR A 227 -13.66 -17.22 6.35
C TYR A 227 -13.99 -16.26 5.20
N LEU A 228 -13.08 -16.04 4.27
CA LEU A 228 -13.28 -15.15 3.11
C LEU A 228 -14.34 -15.70 2.15
N ASN A 229 -14.50 -17.03 2.07
CA ASN A 229 -15.47 -17.72 1.22
C ASN A 229 -16.84 -17.93 1.88
N MET A 230 -16.99 -17.60 3.17
CA MET A 230 -18.26 -17.76 3.87
C MET A 230 -19.26 -16.65 3.54
N ASP A 231 -20.55 -17.01 3.56
CA ASP A 231 -21.64 -16.05 3.59
C ASP A 231 -21.60 -15.18 4.86
N GLN A 232 -22.25 -14.02 4.80
CA GLN A 232 -22.20 -13.04 5.88
C GLN A 232 -22.72 -13.56 7.23
N GLU A 233 -23.77 -14.38 7.23
CA GLU A 233 -24.40 -14.85 8.47
C GLU A 233 -23.49 -15.85 9.24
N PRO A 234 -22.99 -16.94 8.64
CA PRO A 234 -22.05 -17.83 9.31
C PRO A 234 -20.74 -17.11 9.67
N ARG A 235 -20.23 -16.23 8.80
CA ARG A 235 -19.02 -15.41 9.05
C ARG A 235 -19.12 -14.61 10.34
N SER A 236 -20.30 -14.10 10.70
CA SER A 236 -20.49 -13.31 11.92
C SER A 236 -20.24 -14.08 13.22
N ARG A 237 -20.25 -15.42 13.18
CA ARG A 237 -20.07 -16.33 14.32
C ARG A 237 -18.68 -16.93 14.37
N CYS A 238 -17.89 -16.79 13.31
CA CYS A 238 -16.56 -17.35 13.19
C CYS A 238 -15.47 -16.31 13.53
N ILE A 239 -14.32 -16.81 13.91
CA ILE A 239 -13.11 -16.04 14.22
C ILE A 239 -12.03 -16.48 13.23
N PRO A 240 -11.61 -15.61 12.31
CA PRO A 240 -10.58 -15.97 11.35
C PRO A 240 -9.22 -16.07 12.00
N TYR A 241 -8.42 -17.05 11.54
CA TYR A 241 -7.04 -17.18 11.95
C TYR A 241 -6.13 -17.49 10.75
N VAL A 242 -4.84 -17.25 10.96
CA VAL A 242 -3.75 -17.70 10.12
C VAL A 242 -2.76 -18.52 10.96
N TRP A 243 -2.00 -19.41 10.31
CA TRP A 243 -1.03 -20.21 10.98
C TRP A 243 0.26 -19.42 11.25
N VAL A 244 0.82 -19.61 12.44
CA VAL A 244 2.11 -19.05 12.83
C VAL A 244 2.94 -20.11 13.54
N VAL A 245 4.25 -19.97 13.49
CA VAL A 245 5.18 -20.81 14.25
C VAL A 245 5.72 -20.01 15.41
N ALA A 246 5.54 -20.51 16.60
CA ALA A 246 6.08 -19.90 17.80
C ALA A 246 7.60 -20.06 17.91
N ASN A 247 8.23 -19.38 18.86
CA ASN A 247 9.68 -19.43 19.06
C ASN A 247 10.20 -20.82 19.47
N ASP A 248 9.34 -21.64 20.05
CA ASP A 248 9.60 -23.04 20.40
C ASP A 248 9.44 -24.02 19.23
N GLY A 249 8.99 -23.50 18.07
CA GLY A 249 8.74 -24.29 16.87
C GLY A 249 7.33 -24.87 16.77
N GLU A 250 6.47 -24.67 17.77
CA GLU A 250 5.09 -25.17 17.74
C GLU A 250 4.21 -24.38 16.79
N LEU A 251 3.27 -25.09 16.15
CA LEU A 251 2.24 -24.48 15.30
C LEU A 251 1.14 -23.87 16.17
N GLN A 252 0.83 -22.60 15.93
CA GLN A 252 -0.16 -21.84 16.69
C GLN A 252 -1.12 -21.11 15.75
N ARG A 253 -2.30 -20.72 16.27
CA ARG A 253 -3.27 -19.91 15.54
C ARG A 253 -3.14 -18.44 15.92
N ALA A 254 -2.84 -17.59 14.94
CA ALA A 254 -2.91 -16.15 15.10
C ALA A 254 -4.31 -15.67 14.74
N ILE A 255 -5.09 -15.31 15.77
CA ILE A 255 -6.46 -14.84 15.61
C ILE A 255 -6.46 -13.38 15.19
N LEU A 256 -7.25 -13.09 14.18
CA LEU A 256 -7.50 -11.76 13.69
C LEU A 256 -8.75 -11.19 14.38
N THR A 257 -8.74 -9.93 14.75
CA THR A 257 -9.97 -9.26 15.18
C THR A 257 -10.91 -9.12 13.97
N ARG A 258 -12.22 -9.07 14.21
CA ARG A 258 -13.22 -8.89 13.13
C ARG A 258 -13.01 -7.60 12.33
N GLU A 259 -12.30 -6.65 12.89
CA GLU A 259 -11.97 -5.38 12.25
C GLU A 259 -10.76 -5.51 11.29
N MET A 260 -10.00 -6.60 11.42
CA MET A 260 -8.83 -6.95 10.56
C MET A 260 -9.19 -7.97 9.48
N ALA A 261 -10.35 -8.56 9.51
CA ALA A 261 -10.85 -9.53 8.54
C ALA A 261 -12.00 -8.95 7.72
#